data_3086c758d52151453344a5cb06c7ccfc
#
_entry.id   3086c758d52151453344a5cb06c7ccfc
#
_cell.length_a   1.000
_cell.length_b   1.000
_cell.length_c   1.000
_cell.angle_alpha   90.00
_cell.angle_beta   90.00
_cell.angle_gamma   90.00
#
_symmetry.space_group_name_H-M   'P 1'
#
loop_
_entity.id
_entity.type
_entity.pdbx_description
1 polymer ?
#
loop_
_entity_poly.entity_id
_entity_poly.type
_entity_poly.pdbx_seq_one_letter_code
_entity_poly.pdbx_strand_id
1 'polypeptide(L)'
;KKGPINIEALLDEQHFTQPPSRYSEASLVKKLEELGIGRPSTYASIISVISTRGYAEAINKKFHPTDRGKLISAFLEKLFSKYVDYNFTAELENQLDDITTGKEGWIKVLEMFWKDFNQNVLNVKEKRTREVLDLLNDSLGSLIFERDKNGNINRQCKLCDNGSLSLKNSFRGGAFIGC
;
A
#
# COMPACT_ATOMS: atom_id res chain seq x y z
N LYS A 1 -30.08 3.61 -54.50
CA LYS A 1 -29.01 3.29 -55.45
C LYS A 1 -27.80 2.84 -54.65
N LYS A 2 -27.42 1.55 -54.73
CA LYS A 2 -26.17 1.04 -54.15
C LYS A 2 -25.09 1.24 -55.21
N GLY A 3 -24.16 2.18 -54.97
CA GLY A 3 -22.97 2.34 -55.80
C GLY A 3 -21.74 1.73 -55.14
N PRO A 4 -20.64 1.50 -55.86
CA PRO A 4 -19.40 1.04 -55.27
C PRO A 4 -18.84 2.12 -54.32
N ILE A 5 -18.37 1.71 -53.16
CA ILE A 5 -17.70 2.56 -52.19
C ILE A 5 -16.19 2.40 -52.44
N ASN A 6 -15.52 3.47 -52.80
CA ASN A 6 -14.06 3.49 -52.86
C ASN A 6 -13.51 3.81 -51.47
N ILE A 7 -12.68 2.91 -50.92
CA ILE A 7 -11.93 3.14 -49.68
C ILE A 7 -10.60 3.75 -50.10
N GLU A 8 -10.37 5.03 -49.75
CA GLU A 8 -9.14 5.75 -50.08
C GLU A 8 -8.02 5.44 -49.08
N ALA A 9 -8.38 5.22 -47.81
CA ALA A 9 -7.44 4.83 -46.76
C ALA A 9 -8.16 4.11 -45.62
N LEU A 10 -7.47 3.17 -45.01
CA LEU A 10 -7.85 2.54 -43.75
C LEU A 10 -6.85 3.00 -42.70
N LEU A 11 -7.33 3.78 -41.74
CA LEU A 11 -6.50 4.24 -40.61
C LEU A 11 -6.94 3.44 -39.40
N ASP A 12 -6.03 2.64 -38.86
CA ASP A 12 -6.20 1.92 -37.62
C ASP A 12 -5.58 2.73 -36.48
N GLU A 13 -6.36 2.97 -35.41
CA GLU A 13 -5.90 3.66 -34.21
C GLU A 13 -6.02 2.72 -33.03
N GLN A 14 -4.93 2.56 -32.30
CA GLN A 14 -4.93 1.80 -31.07
C GLN A 14 -5.29 2.70 -29.89
N HIS A 15 -6.37 2.34 -29.19
CA HIS A 15 -6.83 3.04 -27.99
C HIS A 15 -6.60 2.18 -26.75
N PHE A 16 -6.13 2.81 -25.68
CA PHE A 16 -5.95 2.16 -24.37
C PHE A 16 -6.90 2.77 -23.35
N THR A 17 -7.46 1.92 -22.50
CA THR A 17 -8.23 2.39 -21.34
C THR A 17 -7.31 3.13 -20.37
N GLN A 18 -7.82 4.22 -19.81
CA GLN A 18 -7.07 4.97 -18.79
C GLN A 18 -7.19 4.26 -17.42
N PRO A 19 -6.10 4.22 -16.64
CA PRO A 19 -6.15 3.68 -15.29
C PRO A 19 -7.04 4.56 -14.40
N PRO A 20 -7.57 4.03 -13.27
CA PRO A 20 -8.32 4.82 -12.30
C PRO A 20 -7.51 6.04 -11.85
N SER A 21 -8.19 7.17 -11.70
CA SER A 21 -7.56 8.39 -11.19
C SER A 21 -7.04 8.19 -9.77
N ARG A 22 -5.88 8.80 -9.47
CA ARG A 22 -5.38 8.87 -8.10
C ARG A 22 -6.33 9.65 -7.20
N TYR A 23 -6.34 9.33 -5.92
CA TYR A 23 -7.19 10.00 -4.94
C TYR A 23 -6.75 11.46 -4.74
N SER A 24 -7.74 12.36 -4.72
CA SER A 24 -7.65 13.67 -4.09
C SER A 24 -8.06 13.55 -2.62
N GLU A 25 -7.88 14.60 -1.80
CA GLU A 25 -8.38 14.61 -0.41
C GLU A 25 -9.88 14.24 -0.35
N ALA A 26 -10.71 14.91 -1.15
CA ALA A 26 -12.15 14.67 -1.16
C ALA A 26 -12.51 13.24 -1.58
N SER A 27 -11.87 12.70 -2.62
CA SER A 27 -12.15 11.34 -3.07
C SER A 27 -11.60 10.28 -2.12
N LEU A 28 -10.53 10.58 -1.38
CA LEU A 28 -10.01 9.70 -0.34
C LEU A 28 -10.95 9.66 0.87
N VAL A 29 -11.42 10.83 1.34
CA VAL A 29 -12.43 10.90 2.42
C VAL A 29 -13.68 10.12 2.04
N LYS A 30 -14.22 10.34 0.83
CA LYS A 30 -15.36 9.58 0.33
C LYS A 30 -15.10 8.07 0.35
N LYS A 31 -13.90 7.64 -0.04
CA LYS A 31 -13.55 6.21 -0.02
C LYS A 31 -13.43 5.65 1.39
N LEU A 32 -12.87 6.40 2.33
CA LEU A 32 -12.81 6.01 3.75
C LEU A 32 -14.23 5.87 4.35
N GLU A 33 -15.11 6.81 4.03
CA GLU A 33 -16.52 6.78 4.44
C GLU A 33 -17.26 5.55 3.87
N GLU A 34 -17.11 5.26 2.57
CA GLU A 34 -17.66 4.07 1.91
C GLU A 34 -17.19 2.76 2.57
N LEU A 35 -15.96 2.72 3.07
CA LEU A 35 -15.37 1.57 3.73
C LEU A 35 -15.66 1.52 5.24
N GLY A 36 -16.29 2.54 5.83
CA GLY A 36 -16.52 2.63 7.27
C GLY A 36 -15.25 2.88 8.09
N ILE A 37 -14.18 3.37 7.47
CA ILE A 37 -12.88 3.62 8.08
C ILE A 37 -12.78 5.09 8.48
N GLY A 38 -12.54 5.34 9.78
CA GLY A 38 -12.55 6.70 10.34
C GLY A 38 -13.97 7.25 10.54
N ARG A 39 -14.01 8.47 11.04
CA ARG A 39 -15.25 9.22 11.28
C ARG A 39 -15.05 10.68 10.83
N PRO A 40 -16.10 11.48 10.67
CA PRO A 40 -15.97 12.88 10.24
C PRO A 40 -14.94 13.67 11.04
N SER A 41 -14.85 13.42 12.35
CA SER A 41 -13.87 14.07 13.23
C SER A 41 -12.42 13.65 13.01
N THR A 42 -12.15 12.51 12.35
CA THR A 42 -10.80 11.94 12.19
C THR A 42 -10.25 12.03 10.77
N TYR A 43 -11.07 12.25 9.74
CA TYR A 43 -10.60 12.27 8.34
C TYR A 43 -9.49 13.28 8.08
N ALA A 44 -9.63 14.50 8.59
CA ALA A 44 -8.61 15.54 8.42
C ALA A 44 -7.27 15.14 9.05
N SER A 45 -7.32 14.53 10.25
CA SER A 45 -6.10 14.06 10.92
C SER A 45 -5.44 12.89 10.22
N ILE A 46 -6.21 11.95 9.66
CA ILE A 46 -5.70 10.82 8.85
C ILE A 46 -4.91 11.36 7.66
N ILE A 47 -5.50 12.28 6.89
CA ILE A 47 -4.86 12.88 5.72
C ILE A 47 -3.60 13.66 6.12
N SER A 48 -3.68 14.45 7.20
CA SER A 48 -2.54 15.20 7.72
C SER A 48 -1.38 14.28 8.10
N VAL A 49 -1.66 13.17 8.79
CA VAL A 49 -0.64 12.18 9.20
C VAL A 49 0.04 11.54 8.00
N ILE A 50 -0.70 11.15 6.96
CA ILE A 50 -0.13 10.56 5.75
C ILE A 50 0.88 11.51 5.10
N SER A 51 0.53 12.79 4.99
CA SER A 51 1.39 13.82 4.40
C SER A 51 2.58 14.18 5.31
N THR A 52 2.32 14.43 6.60
CA THR A 52 3.35 14.85 7.57
C THR A 52 4.42 13.78 7.78
N ARG A 53 4.03 12.50 7.78
CA ARG A 53 4.97 11.38 7.88
C ARG A 53 5.66 11.06 6.55
N GLY A 54 5.32 11.75 5.47
CA GLY A 54 5.88 11.55 4.15
C GLY A 54 5.55 10.17 3.55
N TYR A 55 4.36 9.63 3.84
CA TYR A 55 3.91 8.37 3.23
C TYR A 55 3.30 8.59 1.86
N ALA A 56 2.69 9.75 1.65
CA ALA A 56 2.25 10.21 0.35
C ALA A 56 2.46 11.73 0.24
N GLU A 57 2.63 12.22 -0.97
CA GLU A 57 2.73 13.64 -1.30
C GLU A 57 1.62 14.03 -2.25
N ALA A 58 1.14 15.26 -2.14
CA ALA A 58 0.11 15.81 -3.00
C ALA A 58 0.73 16.52 -4.20
N ILE A 59 0.62 15.92 -5.39
CA ILE A 59 1.05 16.49 -6.66
C ILE A 59 -0.21 16.79 -7.47
N ASN A 60 -0.40 18.04 -7.89
CA ASN A 60 -1.61 18.47 -8.60
C ASN A 60 -2.91 18.08 -7.89
N LYS A 61 -2.98 18.25 -6.57
CA LYS A 61 -4.11 17.89 -5.69
C LYS A 61 -4.44 16.39 -5.67
N LYS A 62 -3.53 15.53 -6.09
CA LYS A 62 -3.69 14.06 -6.06
C LYS A 62 -2.57 13.43 -5.25
N PHE A 63 -2.91 12.44 -4.42
CA PHE A 63 -1.94 11.73 -3.60
C PHE A 63 -1.10 10.75 -4.42
N HIS A 64 0.20 10.84 -4.25
CA HIS A 64 1.20 9.94 -4.80
C HIS A 64 1.94 9.26 -3.66
N PRO A 65 1.88 7.93 -3.53
CA PRO A 65 2.66 7.21 -2.53
C PRO A 65 4.14 7.43 -2.74
N THR A 66 4.85 7.79 -1.69
CA THR A 66 6.32 7.86 -1.69
C THR A 66 6.92 6.46 -1.55
N ASP A 67 8.22 6.31 -1.78
CA ASP A 67 8.90 5.04 -1.56
C ASP A 67 8.85 4.61 -0.09
N ARG A 68 8.88 5.58 0.82
CA ARG A 68 8.66 5.34 2.25
C ARG A 68 7.24 4.80 2.53
N GLY A 69 6.22 5.37 1.89
CA GLY A 69 4.84 4.89 2.00
C GLY A 69 4.68 3.47 1.47
N LYS A 70 5.25 3.18 0.29
CA LYS A 70 5.24 1.83 -0.30
C LYS A 70 5.93 0.81 0.60
N LEU A 71 7.08 1.16 1.18
CA LEU A 71 7.82 0.29 2.09
C LEU A 71 7.03 -0.03 3.36
N ILE A 72 6.43 0.99 3.98
CA ILE A 72 5.60 0.81 5.19
C ILE A 72 4.36 -0.02 4.88
N SER A 73 3.67 0.24 3.76
CA SER A 73 2.50 -0.56 3.36
C SER A 73 2.87 -2.02 3.17
N ALA A 74 3.94 -2.31 2.42
CA ALA A 74 4.40 -3.70 2.22
C ALA A 74 4.79 -4.38 3.54
N PHE A 75 5.44 -3.68 4.45
CA PHE A 75 5.79 -4.17 5.79
C PHE A 75 4.53 -4.54 6.59
N LEU A 76 3.57 -3.63 6.64
CA LEU A 76 2.33 -3.84 7.40
C LEU A 76 1.46 -4.96 6.78
N GLU A 77 1.32 -5.00 5.46
CA GLU A 77 0.59 -6.05 4.76
C GLU A 77 1.16 -7.45 5.01
N LYS A 78 2.48 -7.57 5.13
CA LYS A 78 3.15 -8.87 5.34
C LYS A 78 3.19 -9.31 6.79
N LEU A 79 3.36 -8.39 7.71
CA LEU A 79 3.60 -8.72 9.13
C LEU A 79 2.43 -8.38 10.06
N PHE A 80 1.53 -7.51 9.60
CA PHE A 80 0.38 -7.02 10.35
C PHE A 80 -0.90 -7.00 9.50
N SER A 81 -1.06 -7.98 8.60
CA SER A 81 -2.15 -8.03 7.62
C SER A 81 -3.54 -7.82 8.21
N LYS A 82 -3.84 -8.45 9.36
CA LYS A 82 -5.10 -8.28 10.08
C LYS A 82 -5.39 -6.81 10.41
N TYR A 83 -4.37 -6.05 10.83
CA TYR A 83 -4.52 -4.68 11.33
C TYR A 83 -4.55 -3.61 10.23
N VAL A 84 -4.24 -3.97 9.00
CA VAL A 84 -4.38 -3.11 7.81
C VAL A 84 -5.53 -3.55 6.91
N ASP A 85 -6.27 -4.57 7.31
CA ASP A 85 -7.49 -4.99 6.64
C ASP A 85 -8.59 -3.96 6.84
N TYR A 86 -9.32 -3.66 5.77
CA TYR A 86 -10.36 -2.64 5.78
C TYR A 86 -11.54 -3.04 6.66
N ASN A 87 -11.95 -4.31 6.62
CA ASN A 87 -13.07 -4.79 7.41
C ASN A 87 -12.73 -4.77 8.90
N PHE A 88 -11.52 -5.22 9.25
CA PHE A 88 -11.06 -5.17 10.64
C PHE A 88 -11.10 -3.74 11.20
N THR A 89 -10.62 -2.77 10.40
CA THR A 89 -10.62 -1.37 10.82
C THR A 89 -12.05 -0.83 10.97
N ALA A 90 -12.94 -1.14 10.02
CA ALA A 90 -14.33 -0.75 10.08
C ALA A 90 -15.07 -1.38 11.27
N GLU A 91 -14.82 -2.66 11.56
CA GLU A 91 -15.38 -3.34 12.72
C GLU A 91 -14.90 -2.72 14.04
N LEU A 92 -13.63 -2.37 14.15
CA LEU A 92 -13.09 -1.70 15.34
C LEU A 92 -13.73 -0.32 15.55
N GLU A 93 -13.91 0.46 14.47
CA GLU A 93 -14.64 1.74 14.54
C GLU A 93 -16.08 1.55 15.03
N ASN A 94 -16.78 0.52 14.57
CA ASN A 94 -18.13 0.21 15.03
C ASN A 94 -18.16 -0.23 16.51
N GLN A 95 -17.18 -1.00 16.96
CA GLN A 95 -17.05 -1.36 18.38
C GLN A 95 -16.81 -0.12 19.26
N LEU A 96 -16.03 0.85 18.78
CA LEU A 96 -15.84 2.12 19.48
C LEU A 96 -17.15 2.92 19.58
N ASP A 97 -17.98 2.92 18.53
CA ASP A 97 -19.31 3.54 18.57
C ASP A 97 -20.23 2.81 19.57
N ASP A 98 -20.18 1.48 19.63
CA ASP A 98 -20.96 0.69 20.60
C ASP A 98 -20.53 0.94 22.05
N ILE A 99 -19.25 1.23 22.31
CA ILE A 99 -18.78 1.69 23.62
C ILE A 99 -19.42 3.04 23.96
N THR A 100 -19.47 4.00 23.03
CA THR A 100 -20.05 5.32 23.29
C THR A 100 -21.55 5.26 23.58
N THR A 101 -22.26 4.28 23.01
CA THR A 101 -23.69 4.04 23.25
C THR A 101 -23.97 3.13 24.46
N GLY A 102 -22.92 2.66 25.15
CA GLY A 102 -23.04 1.82 26.34
C GLY A 102 -23.41 0.36 26.06
N LYS A 103 -23.40 -0.09 24.82
CA LYS A 103 -23.69 -1.50 24.45
C LYS A 103 -22.52 -2.43 24.78
N GLU A 104 -21.28 -1.93 24.72
CA GLU A 104 -20.07 -2.69 25.04
C GLU A 104 -19.19 -1.98 26.07
N GLY A 105 -18.49 -2.76 26.89
CA GLY A 105 -17.53 -2.25 27.85
C GLY A 105 -16.15 -2.02 27.21
N TRP A 106 -15.61 -0.81 27.32
CA TRP A 106 -14.35 -0.44 26.69
C TRP A 106 -13.15 -1.30 27.11
N ILE A 107 -13.11 -1.73 28.40
CA ILE A 107 -12.03 -2.58 28.93
C ILE A 107 -11.97 -3.91 28.13
N LYS A 108 -13.14 -4.56 27.97
CA LYS A 108 -13.23 -5.83 27.25
C LYS A 108 -12.75 -5.70 25.80
N VAL A 109 -13.18 -4.65 25.11
CA VAL A 109 -12.76 -4.40 23.71
C VAL A 109 -11.24 -4.19 23.61
N LEU A 110 -10.67 -3.37 24.51
CA LEU A 110 -9.23 -3.14 24.54
C LEU A 110 -8.43 -4.38 24.94
N GLU A 111 -8.88 -5.19 25.87
CA GLU A 111 -8.21 -6.45 26.27
C GLU A 111 -8.16 -7.43 25.10
N MET A 112 -9.27 -7.61 24.39
CA MET A 112 -9.31 -8.50 23.22
C MET A 112 -8.38 -8.01 22.12
N PHE A 113 -8.43 -6.72 21.79
CA PHE A 113 -7.54 -6.13 20.79
C PHE A 113 -6.06 -6.29 21.21
N TRP A 114 -5.73 -5.92 22.45
CA TRP A 114 -4.35 -5.94 22.94
C TRP A 114 -3.76 -7.32 22.98
N LYS A 115 -4.52 -8.32 23.38
CA LYS A 115 -4.05 -9.72 23.44
C LYS A 115 -3.54 -10.19 22.09
N ASP A 116 -4.34 -10.01 21.05
CA ASP A 116 -3.99 -10.43 19.69
C ASP A 116 -2.85 -9.59 19.11
N PHE A 117 -2.94 -8.27 19.30
CA PHE A 117 -1.93 -7.34 18.81
C PHE A 117 -0.56 -7.59 19.43
N ASN A 118 -0.51 -7.75 20.76
CA ASN A 118 0.72 -8.02 21.47
C ASN A 118 1.36 -9.34 21.06
N GLN A 119 0.56 -10.39 20.87
CA GLN A 119 1.06 -11.67 20.37
C GLN A 119 1.68 -11.51 18.98
N ASN A 120 1.05 -10.77 18.09
CA ASN A 120 1.62 -10.50 16.76
C ASN A 120 2.92 -9.70 16.83
N VAL A 121 2.98 -8.70 17.70
CA VAL A 121 4.22 -7.92 17.93
C VAL A 121 5.35 -8.81 18.40
N LEU A 122 5.09 -9.74 19.34
CA LEU A 122 6.09 -10.69 19.82
C LEU A 122 6.59 -11.60 18.68
N ASN A 123 5.69 -12.15 17.88
CA ASN A 123 6.04 -12.98 16.72
C ASN A 123 6.91 -12.22 15.70
N VAL A 124 6.64 -10.94 15.50
CA VAL A 124 7.44 -10.11 14.59
C VAL A 124 8.82 -9.79 15.18
N LYS A 125 8.90 -9.56 16.49
CA LYS A 125 10.19 -9.31 17.19
C LYS A 125 11.15 -10.49 17.12
N GLU A 126 10.65 -11.71 17.05
CA GLU A 126 11.47 -12.93 16.94
C GLU A 126 12.09 -13.09 15.54
N LYS A 127 11.53 -12.43 14.51
CA LYS A 127 12.07 -12.49 13.16
C LYS A 127 13.40 -11.77 13.05
N ARG A 128 14.34 -12.40 12.36
CA ARG A 128 15.61 -11.76 12.02
C ARG A 128 15.41 -10.65 11.00
N THR A 129 16.19 -9.58 11.10
CA THR A 129 16.15 -8.47 10.13
C THR A 129 16.23 -8.96 8.67
N ARG A 130 17.03 -9.99 8.41
CA ARG A 130 17.18 -10.57 7.07
C ARG A 130 15.87 -11.18 6.57
N GLU A 131 15.16 -11.94 7.39
CA GLU A 131 13.88 -12.55 7.02
C GLU A 131 12.84 -11.48 6.67
N VAL A 132 12.81 -10.39 7.43
CA VAL A 132 11.92 -9.25 7.13
C VAL A 132 12.31 -8.59 5.81
N LEU A 133 13.60 -8.41 5.55
CA LEU A 133 14.08 -7.82 4.29
C LEU A 133 13.77 -8.72 3.09
N ASP A 134 13.89 -10.04 3.23
CA ASP A 134 13.55 -10.99 2.17
C ASP A 134 12.05 -10.93 1.84
N LEU A 135 11.17 -10.90 2.85
CA LEU A 135 9.73 -10.71 2.67
C LEU A 135 9.38 -9.40 1.95
N LEU A 136 10.04 -8.30 2.34
CA LEU A 136 9.85 -7.00 1.71
C LEU A 136 10.40 -6.97 0.28
N ASN A 137 11.55 -7.60 0.04
CA ASN A 137 12.17 -7.71 -1.27
C ASN A 137 11.26 -8.42 -2.27
N ASP A 138 10.52 -9.44 -1.84
CA ASP A 138 9.56 -10.15 -2.68
C ASP A 138 8.32 -9.28 -2.98
N SER A 139 7.81 -8.60 -1.97
CA SER A 139 6.62 -7.74 -2.10
C SER A 139 6.88 -6.50 -2.95
N LEU A 140 8.02 -5.86 -2.76
CA LEU A 140 8.39 -4.62 -3.44
C LEU A 140 9.11 -4.84 -4.78
N GLY A 141 9.48 -6.07 -5.08
CA GLY A 141 10.25 -6.38 -6.29
C GLY A 141 9.65 -5.82 -7.57
N SER A 142 8.34 -5.93 -7.74
CA SER A 142 7.62 -5.41 -8.91
C SER A 142 7.52 -3.88 -8.96
N LEU A 143 7.78 -3.19 -7.85
CA LEU A 143 7.76 -1.73 -7.75
C LEU A 143 9.17 -1.11 -7.90
N ILE A 144 10.21 -1.89 -7.54
CA ILE A 144 11.60 -1.43 -7.50
C ILE A 144 12.36 -1.81 -8.76
N PHE A 145 12.10 -3.00 -9.30
CA PHE A 145 12.84 -3.54 -10.45
C PHE A 145 11.99 -3.54 -11.71
N GLU A 146 12.64 -3.26 -12.83
CA GLU A 146 12.01 -3.35 -14.15
C GLU A 146 11.63 -4.80 -14.46
N ARG A 147 10.65 -4.98 -15.35
CA ARG A 147 10.31 -6.28 -15.89
C ARG A 147 11.11 -6.56 -17.16
N ASP A 148 11.50 -7.79 -17.33
CA ASP A 148 12.10 -8.25 -18.58
C ASP A 148 11.03 -8.39 -19.70
N LYS A 149 11.48 -8.76 -20.91
CA LYS A 149 10.60 -8.96 -22.07
C LYS A 149 9.54 -10.05 -21.87
N ASN A 150 9.73 -10.94 -20.90
CA ASN A 150 8.84 -12.03 -20.54
C ASN A 150 7.91 -11.66 -19.35
N GLY A 151 8.01 -10.43 -18.84
CA GLY A 151 7.22 -9.96 -17.72
C GLY A 151 7.78 -10.32 -16.34
N ASN A 152 8.94 -11.00 -16.25
CA ASN A 152 9.58 -11.34 -14.99
C ASN A 152 10.35 -10.15 -14.41
N ILE A 153 10.47 -10.12 -13.08
CA ILE A 153 11.22 -9.06 -12.39
C ILE A 153 12.71 -9.24 -12.68
N ASN A 154 13.30 -8.24 -13.34
CA ASN A 154 14.73 -8.26 -13.67
C ASN A 154 15.56 -7.74 -12.49
N ARG A 155 16.25 -8.63 -11.82
CA ARG A 155 17.15 -8.34 -10.69
C ARG A 155 18.64 -8.43 -11.07
N GLN A 156 18.97 -8.54 -12.34
CA GLN A 156 20.35 -8.68 -12.78
C GLN A 156 21.16 -7.44 -12.41
N CYS A 157 22.34 -7.65 -11.83
CA CYS A 157 23.27 -6.58 -11.51
C CYS A 157 23.88 -6.03 -12.80
N LYS A 158 23.85 -4.71 -12.98
CA LYS A 158 24.45 -4.04 -14.14
C LYS A 158 25.99 -3.93 -14.07
N LEU A 159 26.58 -4.24 -12.90
CA LEU A 159 28.03 -4.11 -12.65
C LEU A 159 28.75 -5.45 -12.63
N CYS A 160 28.03 -6.58 -12.57
CA CYS A 160 28.62 -7.92 -12.62
C CYS A 160 27.62 -8.89 -13.26
N ASP A 161 28.13 -9.89 -13.95
CA ASP A 161 27.33 -10.80 -14.81
C ASP A 161 26.48 -11.80 -14.01
N ASN A 162 26.88 -12.15 -12.79
CA ASN A 162 26.28 -13.21 -11.98
C ASN A 162 25.55 -12.72 -10.73
N GLY A 163 25.48 -11.41 -10.49
CA GLY A 163 24.89 -10.85 -9.28
C GLY A 163 23.40 -10.58 -9.43
N SER A 164 22.67 -10.75 -8.33
CA SER A 164 21.25 -10.39 -8.23
C SER A 164 21.07 -9.24 -7.25
N LEU A 165 20.28 -8.24 -7.67
CA LEU A 165 19.93 -7.07 -6.86
C LEU A 165 18.84 -7.41 -5.85
N SER A 166 19.02 -6.96 -4.62
CA SER A 166 18.05 -7.14 -3.55
C SER A 166 18.03 -5.95 -2.59
N LEU A 167 16.95 -5.82 -1.85
CA LEU A 167 16.84 -4.86 -0.75
C LEU A 167 17.76 -5.31 0.38
N LYS A 168 18.64 -4.41 0.82
CA LYS A 168 19.60 -4.64 1.90
C LYS A 168 19.50 -3.52 2.92
N ASN A 169 20.02 -3.75 4.10
CA ASN A 169 20.13 -2.73 5.14
C ASN A 169 21.60 -2.52 5.51
N SER A 170 22.00 -1.27 5.60
CA SER A 170 23.30 -0.89 6.13
C SER A 170 23.16 -0.36 7.56
N PHE A 171 24.19 -0.58 8.37
CA PHE A 171 24.19 -0.12 9.76
C PHE A 171 24.11 1.41 9.91
N ARG A 172 24.60 2.16 8.94
CA ARG A 172 24.68 3.63 8.98
C ARG A 172 23.76 4.36 8.00
N GLY A 173 23.35 3.72 6.93
CA GLY A 173 22.66 4.37 5.79
C GLY A 173 21.21 3.93 5.57
N GLY A 174 20.68 2.99 6.39
CA GLY A 174 19.33 2.47 6.19
C GLY A 174 19.21 1.48 5.03
N ALA A 175 18.00 1.35 4.47
CA ALA A 175 17.73 0.42 3.37
C ALA A 175 18.29 0.92 2.04
N PHE A 176 18.89 0.01 1.27
CA PHE A 176 19.43 0.28 -0.06
C PHE A 176 19.30 -0.95 -0.95
N ILE A 177 19.41 -0.75 -2.27
CA ILE A 177 19.45 -1.84 -3.23
C ILE A 177 20.91 -2.18 -3.51
N GLY A 178 21.28 -3.44 -3.28
CA GLY A 178 22.64 -3.93 -3.48
C GLY A 178 22.68 -5.32 -4.10
N CYS A 179 23.79 -5.59 -4.73
CA CYS A 179 24.10 -6.90 -5.28
C CYS A 179 24.40 -7.92 -4.17
#